data_6313cbed4cb42b108595ac73b34c682f
#
_entry.id   6313cbed4cb42b108595ac73b34c682f
#
_cell.length_a   1.000
_cell.length_b   1.000
_cell.length_c   1.000
_cell.angle_alpha   90.00
_cell.angle_beta   90.00
_cell.angle_gamma   90.00
#
_symmetry.space_group_name_H-M   'P 1'
#
loop_
_entity.id
_entity.type
_entity.pdbx_description
1 polymer ?
#
loop_
_entity_poly.entity_id
_entity_poly.type
_entity_poly.pdbx_seq_one_letter_code
_entity_poly.pdbx_strand_id
1 'polypeptide(L)'
;MKKLSFLILMTMMMNVFLSAQDIQLPAPDKTGGKPLMQALSERKTTREFRQDKDLPLTTLSNLLWAANGFNRPDKRTAPTANNRQELELYIAVRDGLYFYDAKNHKLKLVKKGDYRKNTGMQDFVGDASLNVIFVSDLSKATSRHFALIDCGFVSQNIYLFCASEGLNTVVRGSFDKDELGKLLNLPSNQEVLLTQSV
;
A
#
# COMPACT_ATOMS: atom_id res chain seq x y z
N MET A 1 -34.81 -55.41 23.01
CA MET A 1 -35.20 -54.02 22.69
C MET A 1 -33.96 -53.13 22.75
N LYS A 2 -33.35 -52.85 21.61
CA LYS A 2 -32.11 -52.04 21.52
C LYS A 2 -32.48 -50.58 21.35
N LYS A 3 -32.11 -49.74 22.30
CA LYS A 3 -32.30 -48.27 22.18
C LYS A 3 -31.17 -47.72 21.29
N LEU A 4 -31.56 -47.21 20.12
CA LEU A 4 -30.66 -46.55 19.18
C LEU A 4 -30.56 -45.09 19.60
N SER A 5 -29.40 -44.72 20.21
CA SER A 5 -29.10 -43.35 20.56
C SER A 5 -28.61 -42.63 19.30
N PHE A 6 -29.42 -41.67 18.80
CA PHE A 6 -29.12 -40.82 17.69
C PHE A 6 -28.24 -39.67 18.19
N LEU A 7 -26.93 -39.74 17.95
CA LEU A 7 -25.99 -38.71 18.28
C LEU A 7 -26.02 -37.66 17.16
N ILE A 8 -26.73 -36.59 17.36
CA ILE A 8 -26.74 -35.44 16.44
C ILE A 8 -25.41 -34.70 16.64
N LEU A 9 -24.47 -34.92 15.72
CA LEU A 9 -23.23 -34.14 15.62
C LEU A 9 -23.56 -32.79 15.01
N MET A 10 -23.84 -31.81 15.84
CA MET A 10 -24.06 -30.42 15.46
C MET A 10 -22.70 -29.82 15.10
N THR A 11 -22.32 -29.92 13.82
CA THR A 11 -21.18 -29.19 13.25
C THR A 11 -21.52 -27.70 13.27
N MET A 12 -21.07 -27.03 14.31
CA MET A 12 -21.08 -25.58 14.41
C MET A 12 -20.08 -25.05 13.36
N MET A 13 -20.57 -24.74 12.15
CA MET A 13 -19.80 -23.93 11.19
C MET A 13 -19.56 -22.57 11.83
N MET A 14 -18.42 -22.45 12.48
CA MET A 14 -17.89 -21.16 12.91
C MET A 14 -17.54 -20.41 11.62
N ASN A 15 -18.45 -19.57 11.14
CA ASN A 15 -18.13 -18.55 10.16
C ASN A 15 -17.10 -17.64 10.80
N VAL A 16 -15.82 -17.91 10.57
CA VAL A 16 -14.75 -16.96 10.84
C VAL A 16 -14.98 -15.83 9.87
N PHE A 17 -15.75 -14.82 10.28
CA PHE A 17 -15.72 -13.53 9.62
C PHE A 17 -14.27 -13.06 9.77
N LEU A 18 -13.51 -13.14 8.68
CA LEU A 18 -12.19 -12.54 8.59
C LEU A 18 -12.41 -11.03 8.73
N SER A 19 -12.42 -10.57 9.99
CA SER A 19 -12.56 -9.16 10.31
C SER A 19 -11.28 -8.50 9.88
N ALA A 20 -11.32 -7.50 8.99
CA ALA A 20 -10.16 -6.70 8.68
C ALA A 20 -9.50 -6.23 9.99
N GLN A 21 -8.23 -6.50 10.13
CA GLN A 21 -7.40 -6.25 11.31
C GLN A 21 -6.01 -5.84 10.86
N ASP A 22 -5.15 -5.49 11.80
CA ASP A 22 -3.73 -5.27 11.49
C ASP A 22 -3.13 -6.50 10.81
N ILE A 23 -2.32 -6.28 9.78
CA ILE A 23 -1.69 -7.36 9.00
C ILE A 23 -0.18 -7.32 9.26
N GLN A 24 0.36 -8.38 9.85
CA GLN A 24 1.81 -8.56 9.91
C GLN A 24 2.30 -8.97 8.52
N LEU A 25 3.17 -8.16 7.92
CA LEU A 25 3.76 -8.48 6.62
C LEU A 25 4.88 -9.54 6.80
N PRO A 26 5.01 -10.49 5.87
CA PRO A 26 6.16 -11.39 5.86
C PRO A 26 7.47 -10.60 5.64
N ALA A 27 8.60 -11.18 6.04
CA ALA A 27 9.90 -10.55 5.78
C ALA A 27 10.09 -10.32 4.28
N PRO A 28 10.54 -9.12 3.86
CA PRO A 28 10.71 -8.84 2.44
C PRO A 28 11.91 -9.61 1.86
N ASP A 29 11.76 -10.12 0.64
CA ASP A 29 12.90 -10.61 -0.13
C ASP A 29 13.71 -9.41 -0.65
N LYS A 30 14.98 -9.33 -0.23
CA LYS A 30 15.89 -8.23 -0.57
C LYS A 30 16.89 -8.59 -1.67
N THR A 31 16.79 -9.79 -2.21
CA THR A 31 17.76 -10.37 -3.16
C THR A 31 17.14 -10.74 -4.49
N GLY A 32 15.81 -10.74 -4.58
CA GLY A 32 15.07 -11.08 -5.79
C GLY A 32 14.95 -9.93 -6.80
N GLY A 33 14.19 -10.20 -7.85
CA GLY A 33 13.85 -9.24 -8.89
C GLY A 33 14.78 -9.25 -10.09
N LYS A 34 14.45 -8.42 -11.09
CA LYS A 34 15.26 -8.23 -12.30
C LYS A 34 16.47 -7.33 -12.03
N PRO A 35 17.57 -7.48 -12.80
CA PRO A 35 18.67 -6.53 -12.76
C PRO A 35 18.18 -5.10 -12.97
N LEU A 36 18.77 -4.13 -12.25
CA LEU A 36 18.33 -2.73 -12.26
C LEU A 36 18.17 -2.15 -13.68
N MET A 37 19.14 -2.38 -14.56
CA MET A 37 19.09 -1.85 -15.93
C MET A 37 17.96 -2.44 -16.74
N GLN A 38 17.60 -3.69 -16.50
CA GLN A 38 16.44 -4.32 -17.11
C GLN A 38 15.13 -3.72 -16.56
N ALA A 39 15.01 -3.54 -15.24
CA ALA A 39 13.85 -2.91 -14.63
C ALA A 39 13.65 -1.46 -15.16
N LEU A 40 14.74 -0.69 -15.31
CA LEU A 40 14.69 0.65 -15.91
C LEU A 40 14.23 0.62 -17.38
N SER A 41 14.71 -0.32 -18.16
CA SER A 41 14.34 -0.49 -19.57
C SER A 41 12.86 -0.88 -19.75
N GLU A 42 12.31 -1.69 -18.84
CA GLU A 42 10.94 -2.18 -18.89
C GLU A 42 9.93 -1.27 -18.16
N ARG A 43 10.40 -0.34 -17.34
CA ARG A 43 9.54 0.60 -16.59
C ARG A 43 8.65 1.41 -17.52
N LYS A 44 7.36 1.29 -17.34
CA LYS A 44 6.35 2.06 -18.08
C LYS A 44 5.18 2.44 -17.20
N THR A 45 4.39 3.41 -17.60
CA THR A 45 3.09 3.74 -16.99
C THR A 45 2.00 2.97 -17.71
N THR A 46 1.20 2.24 -16.97
CA THR A 46 0.05 1.47 -17.47
C THR A 46 -1.19 1.76 -16.62
N ARG A 47 -2.35 1.76 -17.26
CA ARG A 47 -3.66 2.02 -16.61
C ARG A 47 -4.62 0.86 -16.77
N GLU A 48 -4.10 -0.29 -17.18
CA GLU A 48 -4.87 -1.53 -17.35
C GLU A 48 -4.67 -2.39 -16.10
N PHE A 49 -5.71 -2.56 -15.31
CA PHE A 49 -5.70 -3.35 -14.09
C PHE A 49 -6.71 -4.48 -14.16
N ARG A 50 -6.50 -5.53 -13.36
CA ARG A 50 -7.37 -6.70 -13.30
C ARG A 50 -8.14 -6.71 -11.99
N GLN A 51 -9.44 -6.42 -12.06
CA GLN A 51 -10.34 -6.35 -10.91
C GLN A 51 -10.40 -7.62 -10.06
N ASP A 52 -10.14 -8.76 -10.66
CA ASP A 52 -10.29 -10.09 -10.06
C ASP A 52 -9.04 -10.58 -9.32
N LYS A 53 -7.95 -9.80 -9.34
CA LYS A 53 -6.68 -10.19 -8.72
C LYS A 53 -6.26 -9.24 -7.60
N ASP A 54 -6.09 -9.82 -6.42
CA ASP A 54 -5.36 -9.17 -5.35
C ASP A 54 -3.88 -9.58 -5.40
N LEU A 55 -2.99 -8.71 -4.95
CA LEU A 55 -1.57 -9.06 -4.87
C LEU A 55 -1.35 -10.07 -3.74
N PRO A 56 -0.50 -11.10 -3.96
CA PRO A 56 -0.03 -11.96 -2.87
C PRO A 56 0.59 -11.13 -1.75
N LEU A 57 0.38 -11.54 -0.50
CA LEU A 57 0.89 -10.80 0.66
C LEU A 57 2.42 -10.65 0.65
N THR A 58 3.15 -11.63 0.09
CA THR A 58 4.60 -11.56 -0.11
C THR A 58 4.99 -10.48 -1.12
N THR A 59 4.26 -10.37 -2.23
CA THR A 59 4.48 -9.31 -3.23
C THR A 59 4.17 -7.93 -2.67
N LEU A 60 3.08 -7.80 -1.90
CA LEU A 60 2.73 -6.56 -1.20
C LEU A 60 3.81 -6.17 -0.19
N SER A 61 4.32 -7.13 0.57
CA SER A 61 5.42 -6.92 1.52
C SER A 61 6.67 -6.36 0.82
N ASN A 62 7.11 -7.02 -0.26
CA ASN A 62 8.27 -6.61 -1.04
C ASN A 62 8.07 -5.22 -1.66
N LEU A 63 6.89 -4.94 -2.23
CA LEU A 63 6.53 -3.64 -2.79
C LEU A 63 6.67 -2.52 -1.74
N LEU A 64 6.09 -2.70 -0.57
CA LEU A 64 6.09 -1.68 0.48
C LEU A 64 7.48 -1.46 1.07
N TRP A 65 8.26 -2.53 1.22
CA TRP A 65 9.64 -2.41 1.62
C TRP A 65 10.48 -1.68 0.54
N ALA A 66 10.34 -2.05 -0.71
CA ALA A 66 11.03 -1.37 -1.82
C ALA A 66 10.65 0.11 -1.90
N ALA A 67 9.37 0.43 -1.73
CA ALA A 67 8.85 1.80 -1.78
C ALA A 67 9.47 2.69 -0.70
N ASN A 68 9.33 2.32 0.59
CA ASN A 68 9.70 3.19 1.71
C ASN A 68 10.05 2.41 3.00
N GLY A 69 10.55 1.17 2.88
CA GLY A 69 10.99 0.36 4.02
C GLY A 69 12.33 0.80 4.60
N PHE A 70 12.74 0.19 5.71
CA PHE A 70 14.05 0.43 6.29
C PHE A 70 15.10 -0.53 5.70
N ASN A 71 16.13 0.00 5.08
CA ASN A 71 17.29 -0.75 4.58
C ASN A 71 18.53 -0.65 5.51
N ARG A 72 18.47 0.25 6.48
CA ARG A 72 19.46 0.48 7.55
C ARG A 72 18.68 0.85 8.83
N PRO A 73 19.31 0.83 10.02
CA PRO A 73 18.59 1.03 11.28
C PRO A 73 17.72 2.30 11.34
N ASP A 74 18.19 3.41 10.72
CA ASP A 74 17.55 4.73 10.75
C ASP A 74 17.34 5.34 9.35
N LYS A 75 17.50 4.56 8.27
CA LYS A 75 17.38 5.03 6.88
C LYS A 75 16.43 4.17 6.09
N ARG A 76 15.74 4.81 5.15
CA ARG A 76 14.78 4.14 4.26
C ARG A 76 15.40 3.77 2.92
N THR A 77 14.67 2.97 2.15
CA THR A 77 15.00 2.66 0.75
C THR A 77 14.94 3.90 -0.14
N ALA A 78 14.01 4.82 0.13
CA ALA A 78 13.96 6.14 -0.49
C ALA A 78 14.67 7.18 0.39
N PRO A 79 15.49 8.08 -0.17
CA PRO A 79 16.05 9.20 0.58
C PRO A 79 14.95 10.23 0.92
N THR A 80 15.17 11.02 1.97
CA THR A 80 14.39 12.23 2.25
C THR A 80 15.30 13.37 2.61
N ALA A 81 14.90 14.61 2.32
CA ALA A 81 15.68 15.79 2.63
C ALA A 81 16.05 15.83 4.13
N ASN A 82 17.35 15.89 4.42
CA ASN A 82 17.87 15.86 5.80
C ASN A 82 17.42 14.64 6.64
N ASN A 83 17.07 13.53 5.99
CA ASN A 83 16.52 12.32 6.63
C ASN A 83 15.26 12.61 7.51
N ARG A 84 14.42 13.52 7.08
CA ARG A 84 13.23 13.94 7.84
C ARG A 84 12.17 12.84 7.90
N GLN A 85 12.11 11.94 6.89
CA GLN A 85 11.19 10.81 6.81
C GLN A 85 9.72 11.21 7.04
N GLU A 86 9.35 12.34 6.47
CA GLU A 86 8.02 12.94 6.61
C GLU A 86 6.94 12.20 5.84
N LEU A 87 7.33 11.32 4.89
CA LEU A 87 6.37 10.58 4.07
C LEU A 87 5.84 9.35 4.78
N GLU A 88 4.53 9.27 4.83
CA GLU A 88 3.74 8.16 5.31
C GLU A 88 2.98 7.53 4.13
N LEU A 89 2.88 6.21 4.10
CA LEU A 89 2.12 5.50 3.07
C LEU A 89 0.85 4.91 3.66
N TYR A 90 -0.28 5.22 3.03
CA TYR A 90 -1.55 4.57 3.28
C TYR A 90 -1.88 3.68 2.09
N ILE A 91 -2.45 2.53 2.35
CA ILE A 91 -2.68 1.48 1.36
C ILE A 91 -4.16 1.14 1.35
N ALA A 92 -4.83 1.44 0.24
CA ALA A 92 -6.19 1.01 0.00
C ALA A 92 -6.18 -0.30 -0.79
N VAL A 93 -6.68 -1.35 -0.17
CA VAL A 93 -6.92 -2.67 -0.78
C VAL A 93 -8.41 -3.01 -0.65
N ARG A 94 -8.83 -4.16 -1.20
CA ARG A 94 -10.25 -4.57 -1.26
C ARG A 94 -10.94 -4.62 0.11
N ASP A 95 -10.26 -5.07 1.14
CA ASP A 95 -10.83 -5.31 2.47
C ASP A 95 -10.60 -4.17 3.46
N GLY A 96 -9.73 -3.20 3.13
CA GLY A 96 -9.42 -2.11 4.05
C GLY A 96 -8.53 -1.01 3.51
N LEU A 97 -8.49 0.02 4.31
CA LEU A 97 -7.55 1.13 4.23
C LEU A 97 -6.57 1.00 5.39
N TYR A 98 -5.29 0.97 5.10
CA TYR A 98 -4.23 0.68 6.06
C TYR A 98 -3.15 1.75 6.07
N PHE A 99 -2.54 1.96 7.22
CA PHE A 99 -1.29 2.70 7.38
C PHE A 99 -0.11 1.73 7.35
N TYR A 100 0.91 2.00 6.55
CA TYR A 100 2.12 1.21 6.52
C TYR A 100 3.10 1.62 7.62
N ASP A 101 3.16 0.84 8.70
CA ASP A 101 4.16 0.96 9.75
C ASP A 101 5.47 0.30 9.27
N ALA A 102 6.31 1.09 8.61
CA ALA A 102 7.55 0.59 8.02
C ALA A 102 8.57 0.10 9.06
N LYS A 103 8.54 0.64 10.30
CA LYS A 103 9.47 0.24 11.37
C LYS A 103 9.18 -1.18 11.84
N ASN A 104 7.91 -1.54 11.96
CA ASN A 104 7.46 -2.85 12.38
C ASN A 104 7.10 -3.75 11.19
N HIS A 105 7.23 -3.23 9.97
CA HIS A 105 6.88 -3.88 8.71
C HIS A 105 5.49 -4.52 8.75
N LYS A 106 4.48 -3.71 9.07
CA LYS A 106 3.08 -4.15 9.16
C LYS A 106 2.11 -3.11 8.60
N LEU A 107 0.92 -3.56 8.28
CA LEU A 107 -0.20 -2.72 7.94
C LEU A 107 -1.10 -2.56 9.16
N LYS A 108 -1.30 -1.33 9.62
CA LYS A 108 -2.25 -1.00 10.69
C LYS A 108 -3.57 -0.61 10.07
N LEU A 109 -4.65 -1.25 10.48
CA LEU A 109 -5.98 -0.96 9.96
C LEU A 109 -6.41 0.46 10.36
N VAL A 110 -6.77 1.26 9.34
CA VAL A 110 -7.38 2.58 9.50
C VAL A 110 -8.90 2.48 9.39
N LYS A 111 -9.37 1.77 8.35
CA LYS A 111 -10.81 1.65 8.10
C LYS A 111 -11.12 0.39 7.29
N LYS A 112 -12.18 -0.36 7.69
CA LYS A 112 -12.67 -1.53 6.96
C LYS A 112 -13.44 -1.14 5.71
N GLY A 113 -13.31 -1.91 4.65
CA GLY A 113 -14.07 -1.78 3.41
C GLY A 113 -13.22 -1.37 2.22
N ASP A 114 -13.79 -1.45 1.03
CA ASP A 114 -13.09 -1.12 -0.21
C ASP A 114 -13.15 0.39 -0.48
N TYR A 115 -12.01 1.05 -0.30
CA TYR A 115 -11.83 2.48 -0.56
C TYR A 115 -10.92 2.76 -1.75
N ARG A 116 -10.57 1.75 -2.55
CA ARG A 116 -9.68 1.92 -3.70
C ARG A 116 -10.21 2.99 -4.65
N LYS A 117 -11.49 2.97 -4.97
CA LYS A 117 -12.13 3.95 -5.86
C LYS A 117 -12.08 5.39 -5.33
N ASN A 118 -12.04 5.58 -4.01
CA ASN A 118 -11.96 6.91 -3.40
C ASN A 118 -10.57 7.56 -3.53
N THR A 119 -9.56 6.82 -3.98
CA THR A 119 -8.17 7.31 -4.06
C THR A 119 -7.86 8.05 -5.36
N GLY A 120 -8.82 8.26 -6.24
CA GLY A 120 -8.65 9.00 -7.48
C GLY A 120 -9.92 9.17 -8.27
N MET A 121 -9.87 10.05 -9.26
CA MET A 121 -11.02 10.45 -10.08
C MET A 121 -11.16 9.64 -11.39
N GLN A 122 -10.15 8.83 -11.73
CA GLN A 122 -10.17 8.03 -12.96
C GLN A 122 -10.89 6.69 -12.74
N ASP A 123 -11.55 6.18 -13.79
CA ASP A 123 -12.38 4.97 -13.70
C ASP A 123 -11.58 3.72 -13.27
N PHE A 124 -10.36 3.55 -13.78
CA PHE A 124 -9.51 2.40 -13.51
C PHE A 124 -9.01 2.28 -12.06
N VAL A 125 -9.18 3.31 -11.25
CA VAL A 125 -8.62 3.36 -9.88
C VAL A 125 -9.20 2.26 -8.99
N GLY A 126 -10.49 1.95 -9.17
CA GLY A 126 -11.14 0.86 -8.44
C GLY A 126 -10.75 -0.54 -8.91
N ASP A 127 -10.14 -0.65 -10.09
CA ASP A 127 -9.74 -1.93 -10.70
C ASP A 127 -8.34 -2.38 -10.26
N ALA A 128 -7.51 -1.45 -9.81
CA ALA A 128 -6.18 -1.74 -9.30
C ALA A 128 -6.24 -2.67 -8.07
N SER A 129 -5.28 -3.58 -7.92
CA SER A 129 -5.21 -4.47 -6.75
C SER A 129 -5.06 -3.67 -5.45
N LEU A 130 -4.31 -2.57 -5.54
CA LEU A 130 -4.17 -1.61 -4.45
C LEU A 130 -3.90 -0.20 -4.98
N ASN A 131 -4.14 0.77 -4.10
CA ASN A 131 -3.69 2.14 -4.30
C ASN A 131 -2.84 2.59 -3.11
N VAL A 132 -1.65 3.09 -3.42
CA VAL A 132 -0.77 3.74 -2.44
C VAL A 132 -1.13 5.22 -2.39
N ILE A 133 -1.33 5.75 -1.19
CA ILE A 133 -1.61 7.16 -0.93
C ILE A 133 -0.40 7.72 -0.19
N PHE A 134 0.22 8.74 -0.76
CA PHE A 134 1.40 9.38 -0.22
C PHE A 134 0.97 10.58 0.62
N VAL A 135 1.20 10.51 1.91
CA VAL A 135 0.87 11.56 2.88
C VAL A 135 2.16 12.15 3.43
N SER A 136 2.26 13.47 3.46
CA SER A 136 3.37 14.16 4.09
C SER A 136 2.95 14.79 5.42
N ASP A 137 3.75 14.56 6.45
CA ASP A 137 3.71 15.33 7.69
C ASP A 137 4.54 16.61 7.51
N LEU A 138 3.87 17.70 7.20
CA LEU A 138 4.51 18.99 6.93
C LEU A 138 5.22 19.59 8.15
N SER A 139 4.94 19.11 9.37
CA SER A 139 5.67 19.52 10.56
C SER A 139 7.08 18.90 10.61
N LYS A 140 7.28 17.77 9.94
CA LYS A 140 8.59 17.11 9.81
C LYS A 140 9.32 17.54 8.54
N ALA A 141 8.59 17.82 7.46
CA ALA A 141 9.17 18.17 6.17
C ALA A 141 10.03 19.45 6.27
N THR A 142 11.13 19.48 5.52
CA THR A 142 11.94 20.70 5.37
C THR A 142 11.14 21.79 4.69
N SER A 143 10.37 21.43 3.69
CA SER A 143 9.33 22.24 3.04
C SER A 143 8.41 21.34 2.21
N ARG A 144 7.25 21.87 1.81
CA ARG A 144 6.34 21.16 0.89
C ARG A 144 7.01 20.81 -0.45
N HIS A 145 7.93 21.66 -0.91
CA HIS A 145 8.68 21.41 -2.14
C HIS A 145 9.55 20.14 -2.01
N PHE A 146 10.29 20.00 -0.91
CA PHE A 146 11.09 18.80 -0.65
C PHE A 146 10.22 17.56 -0.46
N ALA A 147 9.09 17.68 0.22
CA ALA A 147 8.17 16.56 0.38
C ALA A 147 7.65 16.02 -0.97
N LEU A 148 7.41 16.88 -1.96
CA LEU A 148 7.04 16.46 -3.33
C LEU A 148 8.19 15.77 -4.06
N ILE A 149 9.44 16.24 -3.89
CA ILE A 149 10.63 15.60 -4.45
C ILE A 149 10.81 14.21 -3.83
N ASP A 150 10.73 14.12 -2.50
CA ASP A 150 10.90 12.89 -1.75
C ASP A 150 9.80 11.86 -2.09
N CYS A 151 8.58 12.34 -2.34
CA CYS A 151 7.46 11.54 -2.84
C CYS A 151 7.79 10.93 -4.22
N GLY A 152 8.47 11.68 -5.09
CA GLY A 152 8.95 11.19 -6.40
C GLY A 152 9.94 10.02 -6.25
N PHE A 153 10.82 10.04 -5.26
CA PHE A 153 11.75 8.92 -4.99
C PHE A 153 10.99 7.65 -4.59
N VAL A 154 10.02 7.77 -3.70
CA VAL A 154 9.19 6.63 -3.27
C VAL A 154 8.37 6.08 -4.43
N SER A 155 7.74 6.97 -5.23
CA SER A 155 6.98 6.60 -6.41
C SER A 155 7.83 5.86 -7.45
N GLN A 156 9.07 6.33 -7.69
CA GLN A 156 9.98 5.68 -8.63
C GLN A 156 10.41 4.30 -8.13
N ASN A 157 10.61 4.10 -6.83
CA ASN A 157 10.87 2.78 -6.27
C ASN A 157 9.71 1.81 -6.57
N ILE A 158 8.45 2.27 -6.44
CA ILE A 158 7.27 1.48 -6.81
C ILE A 158 7.29 1.14 -8.30
N TYR A 159 7.58 2.12 -9.18
CA TYR A 159 7.68 1.87 -10.62
C TYR A 159 8.72 0.81 -10.97
N LEU A 160 9.91 0.89 -10.38
CA LEU A 160 11.00 -0.08 -10.64
C LEU A 160 10.65 -1.46 -10.10
N PHE A 161 10.07 -1.53 -8.90
CA PHE A 161 9.58 -2.78 -8.36
C PHE A 161 8.52 -3.40 -9.27
N CYS A 162 7.53 -2.64 -9.71
CA CYS A 162 6.49 -3.13 -10.61
C CYS A 162 7.05 -3.61 -11.96
N ALA A 163 8.04 -2.90 -12.53
CA ALA A 163 8.72 -3.34 -13.75
C ALA A 163 9.47 -4.66 -13.53
N SER A 164 10.12 -4.81 -12.36
CA SER A 164 10.81 -6.05 -11.98
C SER A 164 9.84 -7.24 -11.86
N GLU A 165 8.67 -7.03 -11.27
CA GLU A 165 7.69 -8.08 -10.98
C GLU A 165 6.64 -8.28 -12.10
N GLY A 166 6.72 -7.50 -13.18
CA GLY A 166 5.72 -7.56 -14.27
C GLY A 166 4.35 -7.03 -13.87
N LEU A 167 4.29 -6.10 -12.92
CA LEU A 167 3.08 -5.44 -12.46
C LEU A 167 2.83 -4.14 -13.23
N ASN A 168 1.57 -3.80 -13.38
CA ASN A 168 1.14 -2.51 -13.92
C ASN A 168 1.11 -1.45 -12.81
N THR A 169 1.46 -0.20 -13.15
CA THR A 169 1.40 0.89 -12.18
C THR A 169 1.31 2.26 -12.84
N VAL A 170 0.66 3.19 -12.15
CA VAL A 170 0.59 4.61 -12.53
C VAL A 170 0.50 5.51 -11.31
N VAL A 171 1.41 6.50 -11.22
CA VAL A 171 1.30 7.60 -10.26
C VAL A 171 0.28 8.63 -10.74
N ARG A 172 -0.48 9.22 -9.82
CA ARG A 172 -1.59 10.12 -10.13
C ARG A 172 -1.61 11.33 -9.20
N GLY A 173 -1.95 12.50 -9.80
CA GLY A 173 -2.27 13.73 -9.07
C GLY A 173 -3.77 14.09 -9.12
N SER A 174 -4.59 13.28 -9.82
CA SER A 174 -6.03 13.51 -9.97
C SER A 174 -6.81 12.75 -8.93
N PHE A 175 -7.05 13.39 -7.79
CA PHE A 175 -7.87 12.92 -6.67
C PHE A 175 -8.43 14.12 -5.91
N ASP A 176 -9.52 13.92 -5.17
CA ASP A 176 -10.05 14.93 -4.27
C ASP A 176 -9.22 14.92 -2.97
N LYS A 177 -8.44 15.99 -2.77
CA LYS A 177 -7.50 16.10 -1.66
C LYS A 177 -8.23 16.18 -0.31
N ASP A 178 -9.33 16.94 -0.25
CA ASP A 178 -10.06 17.18 0.99
C ASP A 178 -10.88 15.95 1.40
N GLU A 179 -11.52 15.30 0.44
CA GLU A 179 -12.24 14.04 0.69
C GLU A 179 -11.30 12.94 1.14
N LEU A 180 -10.14 12.79 0.47
CA LEU A 180 -9.17 11.77 0.83
C LEU A 180 -8.52 12.06 2.20
N GLY A 181 -8.24 13.33 2.51
CA GLY A 181 -7.76 13.74 3.81
C GLY A 181 -8.75 13.45 4.93
N LYS A 182 -10.05 13.70 4.71
CA LYS A 182 -11.13 13.33 5.64
C LYS A 182 -11.26 11.83 5.80
N LEU A 183 -11.20 11.06 4.70
CA LEU A 183 -11.26 9.60 4.72
C LEU A 183 -10.16 8.99 5.60
N LEU A 184 -8.95 9.57 5.53
CA LEU A 184 -7.78 9.15 6.30
C LEU A 184 -7.74 9.74 7.72
N ASN A 185 -8.66 10.65 8.09
CA ASN A 185 -8.65 11.42 9.33
C ASN A 185 -7.31 12.16 9.56
N LEU A 186 -6.78 12.78 8.50
CA LEU A 186 -5.49 13.46 8.58
C LEU A 186 -5.59 14.71 9.47
N PRO A 187 -4.62 14.93 10.38
CA PRO A 187 -4.51 16.21 11.09
C PRO A 187 -4.10 17.34 10.12
N SER A 188 -4.30 18.59 10.54
CA SER A 188 -4.07 19.78 9.70
C SER A 188 -2.63 19.98 9.22
N ASN A 189 -1.66 19.34 9.89
CA ASN A 189 -0.26 19.35 9.49
C ASN A 189 0.11 18.21 8.51
N GLN A 190 -0.85 17.41 8.09
CA GLN A 190 -0.65 16.35 7.09
C GLN A 190 -1.46 16.62 5.83
N GLU A 191 -0.90 16.28 4.69
CA GLU A 191 -1.59 16.38 3.40
C GLU A 191 -1.28 15.20 2.47
N VAL A 192 -2.26 14.84 1.64
CA VAL A 192 -2.05 13.92 0.53
C VAL A 192 -1.32 14.66 -0.59
N LEU A 193 -0.20 14.10 -1.04
CA LEU A 193 0.61 14.67 -2.13
C LEU A 193 0.34 14.01 -3.47
N LEU A 194 0.34 12.68 -3.52
CA LEU A 194 0.12 11.86 -4.70
C LEU A 194 -0.62 10.58 -4.34
N THR A 195 -1.11 9.87 -5.35
CA THR A 195 -1.57 8.49 -5.23
C THR A 195 -0.93 7.64 -6.33
N GLN A 196 -0.81 6.33 -6.14
CA GLN A 196 -0.25 5.41 -7.14
C GLN A 196 -1.02 4.09 -7.13
N SER A 197 -1.56 3.70 -8.29
CA SER A 197 -2.22 2.40 -8.49
C SER A 197 -1.22 1.31 -8.85
N VAL A 198 -1.46 0.10 -8.35
CA VAL A 198 -0.71 -1.13 -8.66
C VAL A 198 -1.67 -2.29 -8.87
#